data_8498384df28ae600c6e42a785503602c
#
_entry.id   8498384df28ae600c6e42a785503602c
#
_cell.length_a   1.000
_cell.length_b   1.000
_cell.length_c   1.000
_cell.angle_alpha   90.00
_cell.angle_beta   90.00
_cell.angle_gamma   90.00
#
_symmetry.space_group_name_H-M   'P 1'
#
loop_
_entity.id
_entity.type
_entity.pdbx_description
1 polymer ?
#
loop_
_entity_poly.entity_id
_entity_poly.type
_entity_poly.pdbx_seq_one_letter_code
_entity_poly.pdbx_strand_id
1 'polypeptide(L)'
;MELQKSPVHKKYIESNAKLIDFAGWEMPISFSGLIQEHESVRNSIGFFDISHMGIISVRGTNPKEYIQKFFPTNLYSISTGQGCYSFFLNNDGGIIDDLITVSYTHLTLPTNC
;
A
#
# COMPACT_ATOMS: atom_id res chain seq x y z
N MET A 1 -2.82 -12.91 20.55
CA MET A 1 -2.03 -13.23 19.34
C MET A 1 -0.88 -12.23 19.29
N GLU A 2 0.34 -12.66 19.03
CA GLU A 2 1.46 -11.72 18.92
C GLU A 2 1.35 -10.94 17.61
N LEU A 3 1.46 -9.61 17.68
CA LEU A 3 1.38 -8.75 16.50
C LEU A 3 2.66 -8.86 15.66
N GLN A 4 2.51 -8.80 14.35
CA GLN A 4 3.66 -8.73 13.44
C GLN A 4 4.38 -7.39 13.61
N LYS A 5 5.69 -7.40 13.37
CA LYS A 5 6.53 -6.22 13.53
C LYS A 5 7.19 -5.86 12.20
N SER A 6 7.12 -4.59 11.85
CA SER A 6 7.82 -4.04 10.70
C SER A 6 9.35 -4.18 10.85
N PRO A 7 10.10 -4.29 9.74
CA PRO A 7 11.57 -4.26 9.77
C PRO A 7 12.16 -3.03 10.47
N VAL A 8 11.41 -1.93 10.50
CA VAL A 8 11.82 -0.68 11.17
C VAL A 8 11.18 -0.47 12.54
N HIS A 9 10.53 -1.50 13.10
CA HIS A 9 9.83 -1.43 14.38
C HIS A 9 10.71 -0.85 15.53
N LYS A 10 12.00 -1.19 15.54
CA LYS A 10 12.94 -0.64 16.53
C LYS A 10 12.98 0.89 16.49
N LYS A 11 12.86 1.49 15.30
CA LYS A 11 12.83 2.95 15.15
C LYS A 11 11.56 3.57 15.74
N TYR A 12 10.44 2.86 15.73
CA TYR A 12 9.22 3.33 16.38
C TYR A 12 9.42 3.47 17.88
N ILE A 13 10.05 2.47 18.51
CA ILE A 13 10.35 2.50 19.95
C ILE A 13 11.33 3.63 20.26
N GLU A 14 12.44 3.73 19.52
CA GLU A 14 13.46 4.78 19.71
C GLU A 14 12.87 6.19 19.57
N SER A 15 11.85 6.35 18.72
CA SER A 15 11.17 7.63 18.47
C SER A 15 9.98 7.87 19.41
N ASN A 16 9.73 7.00 20.39
CA ASN A 16 8.55 7.05 21.26
C ASN A 16 7.23 7.14 20.51
N ALA A 17 7.11 6.45 19.38
CA ALA A 17 5.89 6.42 18.60
C ALA A 17 4.72 5.81 19.38
N LYS A 18 3.53 6.36 19.18
CA LYS A 18 2.29 5.75 19.69
C LYS A 18 1.91 4.59 18.79
N LEU A 19 2.01 3.36 19.29
CA LEU A 19 1.74 2.15 18.54
C LEU A 19 0.30 1.67 18.73
N ILE A 20 -0.25 1.04 17.69
CA ILE A 20 -1.57 0.41 17.70
C ILE A 20 -1.51 -0.93 16.97
N ASP A 21 -2.51 -1.78 17.20
CA ASP A 21 -2.81 -2.93 16.35
C ASP A 21 -3.47 -2.42 15.06
N PHE A 22 -2.79 -2.63 13.95
CA PHE A 22 -3.30 -2.31 12.61
C PHE A 22 -3.24 -3.57 11.74
N ALA A 23 -4.39 -4.20 11.56
CA ALA A 23 -4.53 -5.43 10.76
C ALA A 23 -3.53 -6.55 11.18
N GLY A 24 -3.33 -6.74 12.50
CA GLY A 24 -2.42 -7.74 13.05
C GLY A 24 -0.94 -7.32 13.09
N TRP A 25 -0.64 -6.07 12.73
CA TRP A 25 0.68 -5.48 12.82
C TRP A 25 0.76 -4.43 13.93
N GLU A 26 1.87 -4.37 14.63
CA GLU A 26 2.15 -3.28 15.57
C GLU A 26 2.73 -2.09 14.81
N MET A 27 1.87 -1.11 14.50
CA MET A 27 2.18 0.03 13.63
C MET A 27 2.04 1.37 14.36
N PRO A 28 2.83 2.39 13.98
CA PRO A 28 2.73 3.71 14.58
C PRO A 28 1.52 4.48 14.05
N ILE A 29 0.70 5.01 14.96
CA ILE A 29 -0.37 5.94 14.60
C ILE A 29 0.11 7.39 14.62
N SER A 30 1.12 7.70 15.42
CA SER A 30 1.74 9.03 15.47
C SER A 30 3.11 8.96 16.15
N PHE A 31 3.95 9.93 15.83
CA PHE A 31 5.26 10.18 16.46
C PHE A 31 5.23 11.47 17.27
N SER A 32 5.18 12.61 16.60
CA SER A 32 5.19 13.94 17.21
C SER A 32 3.80 14.54 17.44
N GLY A 33 2.80 14.02 16.73
CA GLY A 33 1.41 14.45 16.82
C GLY A 33 0.73 14.55 15.44
N LEU A 34 -0.55 14.19 15.39
CA LEU A 34 -1.29 14.06 14.13
C LEU A 34 -1.31 15.35 13.29
N ILE A 35 -1.56 16.50 13.93
CA ILE A 35 -1.63 17.78 13.22
C ILE A 35 -0.26 18.17 12.67
N GLN A 36 0.78 18.08 13.51
CA GLN A 36 2.14 18.44 13.12
C GLN A 36 2.68 17.56 12.00
N GLU A 37 2.41 16.26 12.06
CA GLU A 37 2.81 15.32 11.00
C GLU A 37 2.04 15.58 9.70
N HIS A 38 0.75 15.88 9.78
CA HIS A 38 -0.05 16.29 8.62
C HIS A 38 0.50 17.56 7.96
N GLU A 39 0.82 18.58 8.75
CA GLU A 39 1.43 19.82 8.27
C GLU A 39 2.80 19.57 7.61
N SER A 40 3.60 18.67 8.17
CA SER A 40 4.89 18.28 7.58
C SER A 40 4.72 17.67 6.19
N VAL A 41 3.75 16.79 6.01
CA VAL A 41 3.44 16.20 4.70
C VAL A 41 2.97 17.26 3.70
N ARG A 42 2.15 18.23 4.15
CA ARG A 42 1.58 19.27 3.28
C ARG A 42 2.59 20.34 2.88
N ASN A 43 3.52 20.68 3.76
CA ASN A 43 4.42 21.84 3.58
C ASN A 43 5.87 21.42 3.29
N SER A 44 6.22 20.17 3.46
CA SER A 44 7.57 19.65 3.29
C SER A 44 7.55 18.22 2.76
N ILE A 45 7.92 17.24 3.59
CA ILE A 45 7.99 15.83 3.23
C ILE A 45 7.42 14.95 4.33
N GLY A 46 6.76 13.85 3.95
CA GLY A 46 6.33 12.79 4.83
C GLY A 46 6.92 11.43 4.42
N PHE A 47 7.21 10.60 5.40
CA PHE A 47 7.67 9.24 5.20
C PHE A 47 6.71 8.27 5.90
N PHE A 48 6.29 7.24 5.18
CA PHE A 48 5.30 6.28 5.67
C PHE A 48 5.84 4.86 5.54
N ASP A 49 5.77 4.10 6.63
CA ASP A 49 6.03 2.66 6.58
C ASP A 49 4.77 1.92 6.10
N ILE A 50 4.91 1.20 5.01
CA ILE A 50 3.85 0.39 4.41
C ILE A 50 4.19 -1.10 4.45
N SER A 51 5.04 -1.54 5.37
CA SER A 51 5.48 -2.94 5.49
C SER A 51 4.35 -3.93 5.77
N HIS A 52 3.21 -3.45 6.27
CA HIS A 52 2.00 -4.24 6.46
C HIS A 52 1.29 -4.59 5.14
N MET A 53 1.66 -3.93 4.05
CA MET A 53 1.08 -4.18 2.73
C MET A 53 1.81 -5.31 2.01
N GLY A 54 1.05 -6.18 1.33
CA GLY A 54 1.62 -7.16 0.41
C GLY A 54 2.10 -6.50 -0.89
N ILE A 55 3.12 -7.08 -1.50
CA ILE A 55 3.63 -6.64 -2.82
C ILE A 55 3.54 -7.81 -3.79
N ILE A 56 2.80 -7.63 -4.88
CA ILE A 56 2.64 -8.62 -5.94
C ILE A 56 3.29 -8.10 -7.22
N SER A 57 4.22 -8.87 -7.78
CA SER A 57 4.82 -8.59 -9.07
C SER A 57 4.22 -9.49 -10.14
N VAL A 58 3.58 -8.89 -11.14
CA VAL A 58 2.98 -9.62 -12.26
C VAL A 58 3.84 -9.41 -13.50
N ARG A 59 4.35 -10.52 -14.06
CA ARG A 59 5.26 -10.53 -15.22
C ARG A 59 4.72 -11.49 -16.28
N GLY A 60 5.00 -11.21 -17.52
CA GLY A 60 4.62 -12.06 -18.65
C GLY A 60 4.53 -11.27 -19.94
N THR A 61 4.03 -11.89 -20.99
CA THR A 61 3.88 -11.26 -22.32
C THR A 61 2.86 -10.13 -22.30
N ASN A 62 1.69 -10.35 -21.66
CA ASN A 62 0.60 -9.37 -21.58
C ASN A 62 0.02 -9.28 -20.16
N PRO A 63 0.80 -8.84 -19.16
CA PRO A 63 0.34 -8.86 -17.76
C PRO A 63 -0.91 -7.99 -17.54
N LYS A 64 -1.01 -6.83 -18.20
CA LYS A 64 -2.18 -5.94 -18.09
C LYS A 64 -3.47 -6.62 -18.58
N GLU A 65 -3.44 -7.31 -19.69
CA GLU A 65 -4.59 -8.03 -20.24
C GLU A 65 -5.11 -9.10 -19.25
N TYR A 66 -4.18 -9.81 -18.63
CA TYR A 66 -4.54 -10.88 -17.71
C TYR A 66 -5.21 -10.34 -16.44
N ILE A 67 -4.64 -9.31 -15.83
CA ILE A 67 -5.15 -8.79 -14.56
C ILE A 67 -6.29 -7.78 -14.73
N GLN A 68 -6.48 -7.19 -15.93
CA GLN A 68 -7.58 -6.25 -16.20
C GLN A 68 -8.95 -6.84 -15.85
N LYS A 69 -9.10 -8.15 -15.93
CA LYS A 69 -10.36 -8.85 -15.65
C LYS A 69 -10.81 -8.74 -14.19
N PHE A 70 -9.88 -8.46 -13.28
CA PHE A 70 -10.13 -8.37 -11.84
C PHE A 70 -10.24 -6.94 -11.34
N PHE A 71 -10.02 -5.96 -12.22
CA PHE A 71 -9.92 -4.53 -11.88
C PHE A 71 -11.02 -3.72 -12.53
N PRO A 72 -11.71 -2.83 -11.79
CA PRO A 72 -12.67 -1.89 -12.39
C PRO A 72 -11.97 -0.76 -13.16
N THR A 73 -10.73 -0.43 -12.78
CA THR A 73 -9.95 0.64 -13.41
C THR A 73 -9.32 0.15 -14.72
N ASN A 74 -9.37 0.99 -15.76
CA ASN A 74 -8.72 0.69 -17.02
C ASN A 74 -7.18 0.77 -16.88
N LEU A 75 -6.52 -0.37 -16.79
CA LEU A 75 -5.08 -0.46 -16.66
C LEU A 75 -4.30 -0.01 -17.91
N TYR A 76 -4.97 0.04 -19.07
CA TYR A 76 -4.34 0.52 -20.30
C TYR A 76 -4.19 2.05 -20.34
N SER A 77 -4.91 2.77 -19.46
CA SER A 77 -4.74 4.22 -19.32
C SER A 77 -3.49 4.61 -18.53
N ILE A 78 -2.81 3.64 -17.86
CA ILE A 78 -1.59 3.91 -17.09
C ILE A 78 -0.35 3.69 -17.95
N SER A 79 0.48 4.73 -18.06
CA SER A 79 1.78 4.66 -18.72
C SER A 79 2.85 4.07 -17.78
N THR A 80 3.99 3.67 -18.36
CA THR A 80 5.14 3.21 -17.58
C THR A 80 5.59 4.28 -16.59
N GLY A 81 5.81 3.90 -15.33
CA GLY A 81 6.14 4.80 -14.23
C GLY A 81 4.93 5.43 -13.53
N GLN A 82 3.72 5.23 -14.06
CA GLN A 82 2.50 5.73 -13.43
C GLN A 82 1.82 4.65 -12.59
N GLY A 83 1.12 5.09 -11.55
CA GLY A 83 0.28 4.26 -10.72
C GLY A 83 -1.16 4.74 -10.68
N CYS A 84 -2.07 3.84 -10.34
CA CYS A 84 -3.45 4.18 -10.01
C CYS A 84 -3.95 3.36 -8.82
N TYR A 85 -4.84 3.96 -8.05
CA TYR A 85 -5.57 3.27 -7.01
C TYR A 85 -6.73 2.48 -7.62
N SER A 86 -6.91 1.24 -7.18
CA SER A 86 -7.95 0.35 -7.69
C SER A 86 -8.33 -0.70 -6.65
N PHE A 87 -9.17 -1.66 -7.06
CA PHE A 87 -9.68 -2.73 -6.22
C PHE A 87 -9.55 -4.08 -6.92
N PHE A 88 -9.35 -5.15 -6.14
CA PHE A 88 -9.68 -6.49 -6.59
C PHE A 88 -11.16 -6.75 -6.33
N LEU A 89 -11.86 -7.18 -7.38
CA LEU A 89 -13.27 -7.52 -7.31
C LEU A 89 -13.48 -9.03 -7.42
N ASN A 90 -14.49 -9.53 -6.73
CA ASN A 90 -15.02 -10.87 -6.97
C ASN A 90 -15.97 -10.86 -8.19
N ASN A 91 -16.50 -12.04 -8.55
CA ASN A 91 -17.40 -12.18 -9.71
C ASN A 91 -18.73 -11.42 -9.58
N ASP A 92 -19.13 -11.07 -8.36
CA ASP A 92 -20.37 -10.35 -8.05
C ASP A 92 -20.14 -8.83 -7.93
N GLY A 93 -18.89 -8.38 -8.18
CA GLY A 93 -18.48 -6.97 -8.08
C GLY A 93 -18.17 -6.51 -6.65
N GLY A 94 -18.15 -7.43 -5.68
CA GLY A 94 -17.75 -7.13 -4.32
C GLY A 94 -16.23 -6.90 -4.22
N ILE A 95 -15.83 -5.94 -3.37
CA ILE A 95 -14.41 -5.63 -3.14
C ILE A 95 -13.80 -6.73 -2.28
N ILE A 96 -12.75 -7.37 -2.78
CA ILE A 96 -11.92 -8.33 -2.04
C ILE A 96 -10.82 -7.59 -1.29
N ASP A 97 -10.14 -6.66 -1.97
CA ASP A 97 -9.02 -5.89 -1.43
C ASP A 97 -8.85 -4.59 -2.22
N ASP A 98 -8.19 -3.60 -1.62
CA ASP A 98 -7.77 -2.38 -2.29
C ASP A 98 -6.26 -2.38 -2.55
N LEU A 99 -5.84 -1.67 -3.59
CA LEU A 99 -4.45 -1.72 -4.02
C LEU A 99 -4.03 -0.50 -4.83
N ILE A 100 -2.72 -0.30 -4.91
CA ILE A 100 -2.10 0.63 -5.85
C ILE A 100 -1.39 -0.16 -6.93
N THR A 101 -1.85 -0.04 -8.16
CA THR A 101 -1.21 -0.66 -9.32
C THR A 101 -0.19 0.29 -9.91
N VAL A 102 1.04 -0.15 -10.11
CA VAL A 102 2.09 0.63 -10.77
C VAL A 102 2.54 -0.08 -12.03
N SER A 103 2.53 0.65 -13.15
CA SER A 103 3.05 0.15 -14.43
C SER A 103 4.54 0.50 -14.53
N TYR A 104 5.38 -0.52 -14.41
CA TYR A 104 6.78 -0.43 -14.78
C TYR A 104 7.00 -1.09 -16.15
N THR A 105 8.20 -1.54 -16.46
CA THR A 105 8.43 -2.55 -17.51
C THR A 105 7.78 -3.89 -17.16
N HIS A 106 7.44 -4.09 -15.89
CA HIS A 106 6.59 -5.13 -15.32
C HIS A 106 5.56 -4.45 -14.40
N LEU A 107 4.48 -5.12 -14.08
CA LEU A 107 3.45 -4.61 -13.18
C LEU A 107 3.74 -5.01 -11.73
N THR A 108 3.68 -4.07 -10.81
CA THR A 108 3.73 -4.33 -9.36
C THR A 108 2.45 -3.86 -8.70
N LEU A 109 1.96 -4.65 -7.76
CA LEU A 109 0.75 -4.40 -7.01
C LEU A 109 1.08 -4.47 -5.52
N PRO A 110 1.29 -3.39 -4.79
CA PRO A 110 1.20 -3.40 -3.35
C PRO A 110 -0.27 -3.54 -2.94
N THR A 111 -0.56 -4.48 -2.06
CA THR A 111 -1.91 -4.79 -1.56
C THR A 111 -1.94 -4.78 -0.05
N ASN A 112 -3.09 -4.42 0.51
CA ASN A 112 -3.39 -4.53 1.95
C ASN A 112 -4.04 -5.91 2.22
N CYS A 113 -3.27 -6.98 2.20
CA CYS A 113 -3.79 -8.30 2.57
C CYS A 113 -3.81 -8.51 4.08
#